data_e3934fc9e8e8720aa0893f4cacd67e94
#
_entry.id   e3934fc9e8e8720aa0893f4cacd67e94
#
_cell.length_a   1.000
_cell.length_b   1.000
_cell.length_c   1.000
_cell.angle_alpha   90.00
_cell.angle_beta   90.00
_cell.angle_gamma   90.00
#
_symmetry.space_group_name_H-M   'P 1'
#
loop_
_entity.id
_entity.type
_entity.pdbx_description
1 polymer ?
#
loop_
_entity_poly.entity_id
_entity_poly.type
_entity_poly.pdbx_seq_one_letter_code
_entity_poly.pdbx_strand_id
1 'polypeptide(L)'
;MPSLKTVTPMLPLMFALSLAGGAALAATATVGQPAPSFSAIDASGKAVSLADLKGKTVVLEWVNPECPYVRKHYDSANMQATQKAASGKGVVWLAVNSTHPSHYDFKKPAEMLAWTQKQGAAPSATLIDGAGQIGRAYGARTTPHMYVIDAKGTLVYAGGIDDKPTSNPADVKTAKNYVNAALADVLAGKPVAQAVTRAYGCSVKYSDG
;
A
#
# COMPACT_ATOMS: atom_id res chain seq x y z
N MET A 1 -80.60 -29.10 -2.36
CA MET A 1 -79.85 -28.18 -1.47
C MET A 1 -78.37 -28.35 -1.79
N PRO A 2 -77.75 -27.45 -2.49
CA PRO A 2 -76.30 -27.58 -2.79
C PRO A 2 -75.43 -26.94 -1.68
N SER A 3 -74.45 -27.71 -1.27
CA SER A 3 -73.45 -27.36 -0.26
C SER A 3 -72.47 -26.29 -0.76
N LEU A 4 -72.37 -25.16 -0.04
CA LEU A 4 -71.34 -24.11 -0.26
C LEU A 4 -69.99 -24.65 0.22
N LYS A 5 -69.01 -24.70 -0.71
CA LYS A 5 -67.61 -24.92 -0.36
C LYS A 5 -66.94 -23.56 -0.07
N THR A 6 -66.55 -23.37 1.17
CA THR A 6 -65.77 -22.21 1.63
C THR A 6 -64.33 -22.29 1.09
N VAL A 7 -63.94 -21.34 0.26
CA VAL A 7 -62.56 -21.16 -0.20
C VAL A 7 -61.85 -20.20 0.74
N THR A 8 -60.83 -20.69 1.44
CA THR A 8 -59.95 -19.88 2.32
C THR A 8 -58.85 -19.22 1.47
N PRO A 9 -58.66 -17.90 1.54
CA PRO A 9 -57.57 -17.26 0.82
C PRO A 9 -56.24 -17.49 1.53
N MET A 10 -55.27 -18.10 0.81
CA MET A 10 -53.84 -18.14 1.21
C MET A 10 -53.22 -16.76 1.03
N LEU A 11 -52.81 -16.16 2.15
CA LEU A 11 -52.05 -14.91 2.19
C LEU A 11 -50.59 -15.21 1.86
N PRO A 12 -49.95 -14.55 0.86
CA PRO A 12 -48.54 -14.77 0.58
C PRO A 12 -47.67 -14.08 1.64
N LEU A 13 -46.84 -14.89 2.33
CA LEU A 13 -45.81 -14.43 3.26
C LEU A 13 -44.66 -13.77 2.49
N MET A 14 -44.65 -12.44 2.41
CA MET A 14 -43.51 -11.70 1.85
C MET A 14 -42.33 -11.76 2.81
N PHE A 15 -41.32 -12.51 2.44
CA PHE A 15 -40.02 -12.49 3.10
C PHE A 15 -39.28 -11.20 2.72
N ALA A 16 -39.26 -10.23 3.59
CA ALA A 16 -38.44 -9.04 3.44
C ALA A 16 -36.96 -9.40 3.75
N LEU A 17 -36.16 -9.53 2.71
CA LEU A 17 -34.70 -9.70 2.80
C LEU A 17 -34.08 -8.35 3.16
N SER A 18 -33.87 -8.10 4.44
CA SER A 18 -33.14 -6.92 4.93
C SER A 18 -31.65 -7.09 4.61
N LEU A 19 -31.14 -6.42 3.56
CA LEU A 19 -29.72 -6.19 3.36
C LEU A 19 -29.22 -5.24 4.48
N ALA A 20 -28.67 -5.82 5.54
CA ALA A 20 -27.88 -5.06 6.50
C ALA A 20 -26.54 -4.71 5.82
N GLY A 21 -26.48 -3.56 5.18
CA GLY A 21 -25.26 -2.95 4.70
C GLY A 21 -24.41 -2.52 5.90
N GLY A 22 -23.60 -3.42 6.44
CA GLY A 22 -22.59 -3.06 7.44
C GLY A 22 -21.57 -2.13 6.81
N ALA A 23 -21.52 -0.87 7.22
CA ALA A 23 -20.39 0.01 6.96
C ALA A 23 -19.17 -0.64 7.62
N ALA A 24 -18.31 -1.29 6.83
CA ALA A 24 -17.02 -1.76 7.28
C ALA A 24 -16.20 -0.53 7.69
N LEU A 25 -16.03 -0.31 8.98
CA LEU A 25 -15.02 0.61 9.49
C LEU A 25 -13.70 0.21 8.83
N ALA A 26 -13.09 1.13 8.10
CA ALA A 26 -11.80 0.88 7.46
C ALA A 26 -10.79 0.53 8.57
N ALA A 27 -10.47 -0.76 8.70
CA ALA A 27 -9.52 -1.23 9.67
C ALA A 27 -8.15 -0.65 9.32
N THR A 28 -7.52 0.05 10.27
CA THR A 28 -6.14 0.51 10.10
C THR A 28 -5.22 -0.71 9.94
N ALA A 29 -4.30 -0.64 8.99
CA ALA A 29 -3.35 -1.70 8.72
C ALA A 29 -2.60 -2.12 10.00
N THR A 30 -2.68 -3.39 10.33
CA THR A 30 -2.03 -3.98 11.52
C THR A 30 -1.22 -5.19 11.08
N VAL A 31 0.05 -5.25 11.48
CA VAL A 31 0.91 -6.38 11.18
C VAL A 31 0.34 -7.67 11.78
N GLY A 32 0.37 -8.74 11.00
CA GLY A 32 -0.26 -10.02 11.32
C GLY A 32 -1.73 -10.15 10.92
N GLN A 33 -2.35 -9.07 10.41
CA GLN A 33 -3.74 -9.07 9.94
C GLN A 33 -3.80 -8.99 8.42
N PRO A 34 -4.94 -9.33 7.79
CA PRO A 34 -5.15 -9.08 6.36
C PRO A 34 -4.86 -7.61 6.03
N ALA A 35 -4.07 -7.39 4.98
CA ALA A 35 -3.75 -6.05 4.51
C ALA A 35 -5.03 -5.35 4.01
N PRO A 36 -5.23 -4.06 4.30
CA PRO A 36 -6.34 -3.29 3.77
C PRO A 36 -6.40 -3.38 2.24
N SER A 37 -7.56 -3.74 1.72
CA SER A 37 -7.77 -3.78 0.27
C SER A 37 -7.77 -2.38 -0.32
N PHE A 38 -7.28 -2.25 -1.54
CA PHE A 38 -7.37 -1.00 -2.30
C PHE A 38 -7.52 -1.29 -3.79
N SER A 39 -8.02 -0.29 -4.50
CA SER A 39 -7.95 -0.17 -5.95
C SER A 39 -7.61 1.28 -6.27
N ALA A 40 -6.66 1.51 -7.16
CA ALA A 40 -6.21 2.83 -7.57
C ALA A 40 -5.82 2.85 -9.04
N ILE A 41 -5.75 4.04 -9.61
CA ILE A 41 -5.17 4.24 -10.94
C ILE A 41 -3.69 4.57 -10.74
N ASP A 42 -2.83 3.90 -11.48
CA ASP A 42 -1.42 4.21 -11.50
C ASP A 42 -1.11 5.43 -12.37
N ALA A 43 0.13 5.90 -12.31
CA ALA A 43 0.57 7.06 -13.06
C ALA A 43 0.53 6.86 -14.60
N SER A 44 0.41 5.62 -15.08
CA SER A 44 0.22 5.29 -16.50
C SER A 44 -1.25 5.23 -16.94
N GLY A 45 -2.19 5.39 -16.00
CA GLY A 45 -3.63 5.32 -16.23
C GLY A 45 -4.21 3.91 -16.10
N LYS A 46 -3.45 2.93 -15.62
CA LYS A 46 -3.93 1.56 -15.42
C LYS A 46 -4.53 1.37 -14.04
N ALA A 47 -5.61 0.62 -13.95
CA ALA A 47 -6.15 0.18 -12.67
C ALA A 47 -5.24 -0.89 -12.04
N VAL A 48 -4.96 -0.72 -10.75
CA VAL A 48 -4.19 -1.65 -9.91
C VAL A 48 -4.99 -1.93 -8.65
N SER A 49 -5.25 -3.20 -8.37
CA SER A 49 -5.95 -3.63 -7.17
C SER A 49 -5.09 -4.62 -6.39
N LEU A 50 -5.08 -4.51 -5.06
CA LEU A 50 -4.39 -5.50 -4.22
C LEU A 50 -5.00 -6.90 -4.40
N ALA A 51 -6.31 -6.99 -4.70
CA ALA A 51 -6.98 -8.27 -4.93
C ALA A 51 -6.43 -9.03 -6.15
N ASP A 52 -5.96 -8.32 -7.18
CA ASP A 52 -5.38 -8.90 -8.39
C ASP A 52 -3.94 -9.42 -8.15
N LEU A 53 -3.37 -9.09 -7.01
CA LEU A 53 -2.01 -9.48 -6.62
C LEU A 53 -1.97 -10.67 -5.64
N LYS A 54 -3.09 -11.36 -5.46
CA LYS A 54 -3.13 -12.59 -4.66
C LYS A 54 -2.10 -13.60 -5.14
N GLY A 55 -1.42 -14.26 -4.21
CA GLY A 55 -0.33 -15.19 -4.51
C GLY A 55 1.02 -14.53 -4.77
N LYS A 56 1.10 -13.20 -4.73
CA LYS A 56 2.34 -12.44 -4.84
C LYS A 56 2.71 -11.79 -3.51
N THR A 57 3.99 -11.73 -3.21
CA THR A 57 4.50 -10.83 -2.17
C THR A 57 4.49 -9.41 -2.73
N VAL A 58 3.96 -8.46 -1.97
CA VAL A 58 3.80 -7.06 -2.39
C VAL A 58 4.53 -6.14 -1.41
N VAL A 59 5.28 -5.19 -1.95
CA VAL A 59 5.85 -4.07 -1.18
C VAL A 59 5.07 -2.81 -1.53
N LEU A 60 4.65 -2.05 -0.51
CA LEU A 60 4.18 -0.68 -0.68
C LEU A 60 5.25 0.27 -0.15
N GLU A 61 5.61 1.26 -0.96
CA GLU A 61 6.55 2.33 -0.64
C GLU A 61 5.82 3.66 -0.73
N TRP A 62 5.65 4.37 0.39
CA TRP A 62 5.18 5.76 0.33
C TRP A 62 6.30 6.66 -0.13
N VAL A 63 6.06 7.41 -1.19
CA VAL A 63 7.07 8.23 -1.87
C VAL A 63 6.59 9.68 -2.08
N ASN A 64 7.49 10.63 -1.84
CA ASN A 64 7.38 12.02 -2.27
C ASN A 64 8.74 12.46 -2.85
N PRO A 65 8.82 12.84 -4.13
CA PRO A 65 10.06 13.28 -4.79
C PRO A 65 10.78 14.46 -4.10
N GLU A 66 10.02 15.32 -3.41
CA GLU A 66 10.58 16.50 -2.73
C GLU A 66 11.13 16.18 -1.34
N CYS A 67 10.87 14.99 -0.80
CA CYS A 67 11.33 14.59 0.52
C CYS A 67 12.84 14.25 0.53
N PRO A 68 13.69 14.92 1.34
CA PRO A 68 15.11 14.62 1.41
C PRO A 68 15.42 13.18 1.85
N TYR A 69 14.55 12.59 2.68
CA TYR A 69 14.70 11.21 3.13
C TYR A 69 14.39 10.20 2.02
N VAL A 70 13.50 10.54 1.10
CA VAL A 70 13.28 9.76 -0.13
C VAL A 70 14.49 9.91 -1.05
N ARG A 71 14.94 11.15 -1.28
CA ARG A 71 16.13 11.43 -2.09
C ARG A 71 17.38 10.68 -1.61
N LYS A 72 17.59 10.57 -0.29
CA LYS A 72 18.66 9.73 0.29
C LYS A 72 18.76 8.37 -0.40
N HIS A 73 17.63 7.68 -0.55
CA HIS A 73 17.60 6.32 -1.07
C HIS A 73 17.65 6.25 -2.58
N TYR A 74 17.12 7.25 -3.27
CA TYR A 74 17.15 7.32 -4.73
C TYR A 74 18.51 7.84 -5.24
N ASP A 75 19.04 8.88 -4.64
CA ASP A 75 20.34 9.48 -5.05
C ASP A 75 21.52 8.55 -4.74
N SER A 76 21.40 7.67 -3.74
CA SER A 76 22.38 6.62 -3.43
C SER A 76 22.20 5.33 -4.23
N ALA A 77 21.23 5.26 -5.13
CA ALA A 77 20.81 4.05 -5.86
C ALA A 77 20.32 2.88 -4.96
N ASN A 78 20.13 3.11 -3.66
CA ASN A 78 19.67 2.09 -2.72
C ASN A 78 18.25 1.60 -3.04
N MET A 79 17.33 2.53 -3.36
CA MET A 79 15.95 2.17 -3.67
C MET A 79 15.89 1.36 -4.96
N GLN A 80 16.58 1.79 -6.00
CA GLN A 80 16.63 1.08 -7.29
C GLN A 80 17.19 -0.32 -7.14
N ALA A 81 18.27 -0.48 -6.37
CA ALA A 81 18.86 -1.79 -6.08
C ALA A 81 17.89 -2.69 -5.31
N THR A 82 17.19 -2.15 -4.31
CA THR A 82 16.19 -2.87 -3.51
C THR A 82 15.00 -3.30 -4.38
N GLN A 83 14.46 -2.40 -5.20
CA GLN A 83 13.38 -2.69 -6.14
C GLN A 83 13.76 -3.78 -7.15
N LYS A 84 14.94 -3.67 -7.76
CA LYS A 84 15.46 -4.65 -8.71
C LYS A 84 15.65 -6.03 -8.07
N ALA A 85 16.22 -6.08 -6.87
CA ALA A 85 16.41 -7.34 -6.14
C ALA A 85 15.07 -7.98 -5.76
N ALA A 86 14.06 -7.20 -5.40
CA ALA A 86 12.72 -7.67 -5.08
C ALA A 86 12.00 -8.20 -6.34
N SER A 87 11.99 -7.43 -7.43
CA SER A 87 11.34 -7.84 -8.69
C SER A 87 11.98 -9.07 -9.31
N GLY A 88 13.30 -9.24 -9.22
CA GLY A 88 14.01 -10.44 -9.64
C GLY A 88 13.61 -11.71 -8.89
N LYS A 89 12.93 -11.57 -7.74
CA LYS A 89 12.35 -12.67 -6.95
C LYS A 89 10.83 -12.77 -7.08
N GLY A 90 10.22 -12.08 -8.04
CA GLY A 90 8.79 -12.10 -8.30
C GLY A 90 7.94 -11.26 -7.32
N VAL A 91 8.57 -10.40 -6.53
CA VAL A 91 7.89 -9.45 -5.65
C VAL A 91 7.33 -8.28 -6.47
N VAL A 92 6.09 -7.90 -6.22
CA VAL A 92 5.45 -6.72 -6.81
C VAL A 92 5.77 -5.50 -5.94
N TRP A 93 6.37 -4.47 -6.52
CA TRP A 93 6.72 -3.24 -5.82
C TRP A 93 5.81 -2.09 -6.28
N LEU A 94 5.02 -1.54 -5.38
CA LEU A 94 4.13 -0.42 -5.65
C LEU A 94 4.63 0.82 -4.90
N ALA A 95 5.03 1.85 -5.66
CA ALA A 95 5.27 3.18 -5.13
C ALA A 95 3.91 3.89 -4.97
N VAL A 96 3.63 4.50 -3.82
CA VAL A 96 2.37 5.18 -3.53
C VAL A 96 2.64 6.64 -3.22
N ASN A 97 2.05 7.55 -3.98
CA ASN A 97 2.09 8.98 -3.72
C ASN A 97 0.71 9.46 -3.22
N SER A 98 0.63 9.80 -1.93
CA SER A 98 -0.57 10.32 -1.28
C SER A 98 -0.46 11.83 -1.03
N THR A 99 0.30 12.56 -1.84
CA THR A 99 0.35 14.02 -1.79
C THR A 99 -0.95 14.59 -2.32
N HIS A 100 -1.66 15.38 -1.49
CA HIS A 100 -2.92 16.01 -1.88
C HIS A 100 -2.70 17.04 -3.01
N PRO A 101 -3.62 17.13 -3.99
CA PRO A 101 -3.47 18.05 -5.13
C PRO A 101 -3.31 19.53 -4.79
N SER A 102 -3.77 19.99 -3.61
CA SER A 102 -3.57 21.37 -3.16
C SER A 102 -2.19 21.66 -2.58
N HIS A 103 -1.39 20.62 -2.30
CA HIS A 103 -0.06 20.81 -1.72
C HIS A 103 0.96 21.15 -2.82
N TYR A 104 1.90 22.05 -2.52
CA TYR A 104 2.93 22.49 -3.49
C TYR A 104 3.87 21.37 -3.95
N ASP A 105 4.05 20.31 -3.17
CA ASP A 105 4.81 19.10 -3.56
C ASP A 105 4.04 18.19 -4.52
N PHE A 106 2.77 18.47 -4.80
CA PHE A 106 1.96 17.61 -5.66
C PHE A 106 2.59 17.45 -7.05
N LYS A 107 2.65 16.22 -7.49
CA LYS A 107 3.10 15.87 -8.85
C LYS A 107 1.94 15.23 -9.61
N LYS A 108 1.68 15.72 -10.79
CA LYS A 108 0.72 15.07 -11.71
C LYS A 108 1.24 13.67 -12.10
N PRO A 109 0.36 12.76 -12.55
CA PRO A 109 0.77 11.40 -12.95
C PRO A 109 1.97 11.38 -13.91
N ALA A 110 1.95 12.19 -14.95
CA ALA A 110 3.05 12.28 -15.91
C ALA A 110 4.38 12.76 -15.28
N GLU A 111 4.32 13.66 -14.30
CA GLU A 111 5.50 14.14 -13.58
C GLU A 111 6.08 13.06 -12.67
N MET A 112 5.21 12.25 -12.05
CA MET A 112 5.64 11.08 -11.26
C MET A 112 6.32 10.03 -12.15
N LEU A 113 5.79 9.74 -13.33
CA LEU A 113 6.43 8.84 -14.29
C LEU A 113 7.80 9.38 -14.74
N ALA A 114 7.87 10.66 -15.12
CA ALA A 114 9.11 11.30 -15.52
C ALA A 114 10.16 11.26 -14.40
N TRP A 115 9.75 11.52 -13.15
CA TRP A 115 10.64 11.42 -11.99
C TRP A 115 11.14 9.98 -11.79
N THR A 116 10.25 8.98 -11.81
CA THR A 116 10.60 7.56 -11.68
C THR A 116 11.63 7.14 -12.75
N GLN A 117 11.41 7.54 -14.00
CA GLN A 117 12.32 7.27 -15.10
C GLN A 117 13.68 7.98 -14.92
N LYS A 118 13.66 9.25 -14.53
CA LYS A 118 14.88 10.04 -14.26
C LYS A 118 15.73 9.41 -13.16
N GLN A 119 15.09 8.83 -12.14
CA GLN A 119 15.78 8.15 -11.05
C GLN A 119 16.28 6.74 -11.45
N GLY A 120 15.96 6.23 -12.63
CA GLY A 120 16.25 4.84 -13.00
C GLY A 120 15.55 3.83 -12.08
N ALA A 121 14.46 4.24 -11.46
CA ALA A 121 13.67 3.39 -10.58
C ALA A 121 12.73 2.49 -11.41
N ALA A 122 12.44 1.30 -10.87
CA ALA A 122 11.64 0.31 -11.55
C ALA A 122 10.58 -0.32 -10.62
N PRO A 123 9.69 0.48 -9.99
CA PRO A 123 8.53 -0.09 -9.34
C PRO A 123 7.62 -0.75 -10.38
N SER A 124 6.86 -1.77 -9.97
CA SER A 124 5.87 -2.42 -10.85
C SER A 124 4.76 -1.45 -11.27
N ALA A 125 4.39 -0.51 -10.38
CA ALA A 125 3.50 0.61 -10.66
C ALA A 125 3.74 1.75 -9.66
N THR A 126 3.35 2.97 -10.06
CA THR A 126 3.32 4.15 -9.19
C THR A 126 1.87 4.57 -9.02
N LEU A 127 1.29 4.35 -7.84
CA LEU A 127 -0.11 4.64 -7.53
C LEU A 127 -0.27 6.12 -7.18
N ILE A 128 -1.31 6.76 -7.71
CA ILE A 128 -1.67 8.14 -7.42
C ILE A 128 -2.84 8.13 -6.43
N ASP A 129 -2.54 8.41 -5.18
CA ASP A 129 -3.49 8.40 -4.07
C ASP A 129 -3.71 9.84 -3.52
N GLY A 130 -3.99 10.78 -4.40
CA GLY A 130 -4.14 12.20 -4.02
C GLY A 130 -5.25 12.47 -3.01
N ALA A 131 -6.27 11.63 -2.92
CA ALA A 131 -7.29 11.68 -1.87
C ALA A 131 -6.81 11.09 -0.53
N GLY A 132 -5.67 10.40 -0.51
CA GLY A 132 -5.08 9.81 0.68
C GLY A 132 -5.83 8.59 1.23
N GLN A 133 -6.68 7.96 0.44
CA GLN A 133 -7.50 6.82 0.89
C GLN A 133 -6.63 5.61 1.25
N ILE A 134 -5.69 5.26 0.39
CA ILE A 134 -4.76 4.15 0.64
C ILE A 134 -3.85 4.51 1.81
N GLY A 135 -3.30 5.73 1.79
CA GLY A 135 -2.41 6.20 2.84
C GLY A 135 -3.05 6.16 4.23
N ARG A 136 -4.28 6.63 4.36
CA ARG A 136 -5.03 6.60 5.63
C ARG A 136 -5.37 5.16 6.06
N ALA A 137 -5.76 4.28 5.14
CA ALA A 137 -6.05 2.87 5.43
C ALA A 137 -4.81 2.13 5.95
N TYR A 138 -3.63 2.43 5.42
CA TYR A 138 -2.37 1.85 5.89
C TYR A 138 -1.76 2.60 7.08
N GLY A 139 -2.32 3.74 7.49
CA GLY A 139 -1.74 4.59 8.52
C GLY A 139 -0.37 5.13 8.14
N ALA A 140 -0.13 5.38 6.84
CA ALA A 140 1.12 5.93 6.35
C ALA A 140 1.31 7.36 6.86
N ARG A 141 2.45 7.62 7.51
CA ARG A 141 2.72 8.89 8.18
C ARG A 141 3.89 9.65 7.59
N THR A 142 4.84 8.92 6.99
CA THR A 142 6.09 9.49 6.50
C THR A 142 6.38 9.06 5.07
N THR A 143 7.30 9.75 4.42
CA THR A 143 7.95 9.32 3.20
C THR A 143 9.47 9.29 3.42
N PRO A 144 10.14 8.11 3.26
CA PRO A 144 9.53 6.82 2.95
C PRO A 144 8.77 6.20 4.14
N HIS A 145 7.79 5.34 3.85
CA HIS A 145 7.15 4.42 4.77
C HIS A 145 6.92 3.12 4.02
N MET A 146 7.36 2.01 4.59
CA MET A 146 7.43 0.73 3.90
C MET A 146 6.48 -0.29 4.52
N TYR A 147 5.84 -1.09 3.66
CA TYR A 147 4.98 -2.20 4.08
C TYR A 147 5.30 -3.42 3.21
N VAL A 148 5.26 -4.61 3.81
CA VAL A 148 5.36 -5.87 3.08
C VAL A 148 4.12 -6.71 3.36
N ILE A 149 3.50 -7.18 2.30
CA ILE A 149 2.32 -8.05 2.31
C ILE A 149 2.77 -9.39 1.72
N ASP A 150 2.51 -10.48 2.42
CA ASP A 150 2.86 -11.81 1.95
C ASP A 150 1.90 -12.32 0.85
N ALA A 151 2.22 -13.46 0.25
CA ALA A 151 1.42 -14.07 -0.80
C ALA A 151 0.00 -14.49 -0.36
N LYS A 152 -0.25 -14.58 0.96
CA LYS A 152 -1.58 -14.85 1.53
C LYS A 152 -2.42 -13.59 1.70
N GLY A 153 -1.82 -12.41 1.48
CA GLY A 153 -2.47 -11.12 1.68
C GLY A 153 -2.37 -10.59 3.11
N THR A 154 -1.50 -11.16 3.94
CA THR A 154 -1.24 -10.71 5.30
C THR A 154 -0.20 -9.60 5.30
N LEU A 155 -0.43 -8.52 6.03
CA LEU A 155 0.58 -7.51 6.28
C LEU A 155 1.61 -8.07 7.27
N VAL A 156 2.85 -8.24 6.84
CA VAL A 156 3.91 -8.89 7.63
C VAL A 156 5.04 -7.96 8.04
N TYR A 157 5.10 -6.76 7.46
CA TYR A 157 6.03 -5.71 7.84
C TYR A 157 5.41 -4.33 7.68
N ALA A 158 5.66 -3.44 8.64
CA ALA A 158 5.35 -2.01 8.56
C ALA A 158 6.44 -1.18 9.26
N GLY A 159 7.03 -0.18 8.57
CA GLY A 159 8.06 0.65 9.21
C GLY A 159 8.98 1.39 8.25
N GLY A 160 10.19 1.65 8.73
CA GLY A 160 11.24 2.33 7.97
C GLY A 160 11.87 1.44 6.91
N ILE A 161 12.59 2.06 5.97
CA ILE A 161 13.38 1.30 5.00
C ILE A 161 14.67 0.77 5.63
N ASP A 162 15.28 1.53 6.55
CA ASP A 162 16.53 1.18 7.21
C ASP A 162 16.58 1.72 8.67
N ASP A 163 17.70 1.46 9.36
CA ASP A 163 17.98 1.86 10.74
C ASP A 163 18.68 3.23 10.86
N LYS A 164 18.84 3.98 9.78
CA LYS A 164 19.53 5.29 9.76
C LYS A 164 18.53 6.43 9.46
N PRO A 165 17.87 7.00 10.48
CA PRO A 165 16.83 8.02 10.30
C PRO A 165 17.42 9.41 9.97
N THR A 166 18.26 9.47 8.95
CA THR A 166 18.89 10.67 8.42
C THR A 166 18.57 10.86 6.95
N SER A 167 18.80 12.03 6.41
CA SER A 167 18.70 12.33 4.98
C SER A 167 20.06 12.25 4.25
N ASN A 168 21.12 11.83 4.93
CA ASN A 168 22.47 11.72 4.35
C ASN A 168 22.61 10.43 3.50
N PRO A 169 22.86 10.51 2.17
CA PRO A 169 23.03 9.34 1.32
C PRO A 169 24.20 8.43 1.73
N ALA A 170 25.25 8.97 2.39
CA ALA A 170 26.39 8.18 2.81
C ALA A 170 26.04 7.12 3.87
N ASP A 171 25.01 7.36 4.66
CA ASP A 171 24.60 6.45 5.74
C ASP A 171 24.03 5.13 5.21
N VAL A 172 23.57 5.10 3.96
CA VAL A 172 23.07 3.87 3.30
C VAL A 172 24.13 2.76 3.30
N LYS A 173 25.42 3.10 3.21
CA LYS A 173 26.51 2.13 3.15
C LYS A 173 26.63 1.26 4.41
N THR A 174 26.21 1.79 5.55
CA THR A 174 26.29 1.12 6.86
C THR A 174 24.91 0.80 7.44
N ALA A 175 23.84 1.13 6.71
CA ALA A 175 22.48 0.92 7.16
C ALA A 175 22.06 -0.54 7.06
N LYS A 176 21.35 -1.02 8.08
CA LYS A 176 20.59 -2.27 8.00
C LYS A 176 19.29 -2.00 7.27
N ASN A 177 19.13 -2.53 6.06
CA ASN A 177 17.91 -2.40 5.29
C ASN A 177 16.86 -3.40 5.81
N TYR A 178 15.84 -2.86 6.48
CA TYR A 178 14.75 -3.65 7.09
C TYR A 178 13.84 -4.32 6.05
N VAL A 179 13.62 -3.67 4.90
CA VAL A 179 12.77 -4.22 3.84
C VAL A 179 13.44 -5.44 3.21
N ASN A 180 14.75 -5.35 2.93
CA ASN A 180 15.50 -6.51 2.42
C ASN A 180 15.49 -7.68 3.41
N ALA A 181 15.63 -7.39 4.72
CA ALA A 181 15.55 -8.42 5.76
C ALA A 181 14.15 -9.06 5.82
N ALA A 182 13.09 -8.24 5.83
CA ALA A 182 11.72 -8.73 5.83
C ALA A 182 11.41 -9.57 4.58
N LEU A 183 11.83 -9.14 3.40
CA LEU A 183 11.65 -9.91 2.16
C LEU A 183 12.42 -11.23 2.19
N ALA A 184 13.63 -11.27 2.76
CA ALA A 184 14.40 -12.50 2.91
C ALA A 184 13.66 -13.53 3.78
N ASP A 185 13.08 -13.08 4.91
CA ASP A 185 12.29 -13.94 5.79
C ASP A 185 11.01 -14.44 5.09
N VAL A 186 10.23 -13.54 4.48
CA VAL A 186 8.97 -13.88 3.80
C VAL A 186 9.18 -14.88 2.66
N LEU A 187 10.17 -14.63 1.81
CA LEU A 187 10.47 -15.49 0.66
C LEU A 187 11.05 -16.85 1.08
N ALA A 188 11.63 -16.93 2.28
CA ALA A 188 12.04 -18.19 2.89
C ALA A 188 10.91 -18.91 3.67
N GLY A 189 9.68 -18.36 3.65
CA GLY A 189 8.55 -18.91 4.40
C GLY A 189 8.69 -18.76 5.93
N LYS A 190 9.52 -17.83 6.39
CA LYS A 190 9.79 -17.58 7.82
C LYS A 190 8.98 -16.38 8.30
N PRO A 191 8.61 -16.32 9.59
CA PRO A 191 8.12 -15.10 10.21
C PRO A 191 9.16 -13.99 10.08
N VAL A 192 8.70 -12.75 9.82
CA VAL A 192 9.58 -11.58 9.77
C VAL A 192 10.14 -11.30 11.16
N ALA A 193 11.46 -11.39 11.31
CA ALA A 193 12.13 -11.26 12.61
C ALA A 193 11.91 -9.89 13.24
N GLN A 194 11.78 -8.84 12.44
CA GLN A 194 11.54 -7.47 12.89
C GLN A 194 10.36 -6.88 12.11
N ALA A 195 9.15 -7.33 12.46
CA ALA A 195 7.92 -7.07 11.71
C ALA A 195 7.42 -5.61 11.79
N VAL A 196 7.82 -4.88 12.83
CA VAL A 196 7.48 -3.46 13.02
C VAL A 196 8.73 -2.68 13.36
N THR A 197 8.98 -1.58 12.64
CA THR A 197 10.07 -0.66 12.93
C THR A 197 9.57 0.79 12.89
N ARG A 198 10.37 1.72 13.39
CA ARG A 198 10.02 3.14 13.31
C ARG A 198 10.23 3.66 11.89
N ALA A 199 9.15 4.07 11.23
CA ALA A 199 9.25 4.86 10.01
C ALA A 199 9.79 6.27 10.31
N TYR A 200 10.51 6.85 9.38
CA TYR A 200 11.09 8.18 9.49
C TYR A 200 11.01 8.90 8.14
N GLY A 201 11.03 10.21 8.18
CA GLY A 201 10.99 11.02 6.96
C GLY A 201 10.05 12.23 7.09
N CYS A 202 9.75 12.84 5.95
CA CYS A 202 8.77 13.92 5.88
C CYS A 202 7.35 13.38 6.10
N SER A 203 6.47 14.16 6.72
CA SER A 203 5.06 13.77 6.82
C SER A 203 4.43 13.59 5.45
N VAL A 204 3.55 12.60 5.30
CA VAL A 204 2.69 12.47 4.11
C VAL A 204 1.81 13.72 4.01
N LYS A 205 1.66 14.26 2.82
CA LYS A 205 0.96 15.53 2.57
C LYS A 205 -0.52 15.26 2.25
N TYR A 206 -1.26 14.78 3.24
CA TYR A 206 -2.70 14.64 3.14
C TYR A 206 -3.40 16.02 3.06
N SER A 207 -4.65 16.05 2.61
CA SER A 207 -5.48 17.22 2.85
C SER A 207 -5.62 17.42 4.36
N ASP A 208 -5.47 18.64 4.83
CA ASP A 208 -5.89 19.02 6.16
C ASP A 208 -7.39 18.74 6.26
N GLY A 209 -7.75 17.79 7.16
CA GLY A 209 -9.14 17.44 7.42
C GLY A 209 -9.83 18.50 8.26
#